data_df4dbd5eb3a5b46fd6be099aec76052c
#
_entry.id   df4dbd5eb3a5b46fd6be099aec76052c
#
_cell.length_a   1.000
_cell.length_b   1.000
_cell.length_c   1.000
_cell.angle_alpha   90.00
_cell.angle_beta   90.00
_cell.angle_gamma   90.00
#
_symmetry.space_group_name_H-M   'P 1'
#
loop_
_entity.id
_entity.type
_entity.pdbx_description
1 polymer ?
#
loop_
_entity_poly.entity_id
_entity_poly.type
_entity_poly.pdbx_seq_one_letter_code
_entity_poly.pdbx_strand_id
1 'polypeptide(L)'
;TWINDKLGGNPEIIKKVAVGYFKEGMKASLKCVGGNPDKLKFVLGSDLYHNNDIYWETVIDICKNINLSRVQRSITIMGRKEEGNVDFAKLIYPPMQVADIFIQHINLAHAGMDQRKAQVIAIDVAPKLSFCPLLNKKGEQIKPIAVHHKLILGLGKPPEWPIKKENLQELWNSLKMSKSKPDTCVFIHDSPEEIKRKISKAFCSEGEIGFNPILDWCKSLIFPIQKQLNLIREEKFGGNKSYNSYEKLEKEFYKGKVHPMDLKNA
;
A
#
# COMPACT_ATOMS: atom_id res chain seq x y z
N THR A 1 5.17 0.88 -13.97
CA THR A 1 6.55 0.47 -14.14
C THR A 1 7.21 1.21 -15.27
N TRP A 2 7.23 0.71 -16.53
CA TRP A 2 7.78 1.45 -17.66
C TRP A 2 7.03 2.77 -17.92
N ILE A 3 5.71 2.72 -18.04
CA ILE A 3 4.84 3.90 -18.20
C ILE A 3 5.04 4.95 -17.08
N ASN A 4 5.48 4.53 -15.90
CA ASN A 4 5.72 5.39 -14.75
C ASN A 4 7.20 5.73 -14.52
N ASP A 5 8.07 5.53 -15.50
CA ASP A 5 9.51 5.85 -15.48
C ASP A 5 10.27 5.26 -14.26
N LYS A 6 9.77 4.15 -13.70
CA LYS A 6 10.47 3.48 -12.61
C LYS A 6 11.76 2.84 -13.11
N LEU A 7 12.80 2.88 -12.28
CA LEU A 7 14.13 2.35 -12.59
C LEU A 7 14.71 2.93 -13.92
N GLY A 8 14.49 4.22 -14.14
CA GLY A 8 14.96 4.91 -15.36
C GLY A 8 14.21 4.52 -16.63
N GLY A 9 13.01 3.89 -16.51
CA GLY A 9 12.23 3.46 -17.66
C GLY A 9 12.84 2.30 -18.45
N ASN A 10 13.88 1.63 -17.94
CA ASN A 10 14.54 0.53 -18.63
C ASN A 10 13.76 -0.78 -18.46
N PRO A 11 13.16 -1.37 -19.52
CA PRO A 11 12.31 -2.56 -19.42
C PRO A 11 13.06 -3.78 -18.89
N GLU A 12 14.32 -3.99 -19.28
CA GLU A 12 15.11 -5.16 -18.85
C GLU A 12 15.44 -5.08 -17.35
N ILE A 13 15.82 -3.90 -16.87
CA ILE A 13 16.07 -3.69 -15.43
C ILE A 13 14.77 -3.90 -14.65
N ILE A 14 13.65 -3.35 -15.14
CA ILE A 14 12.34 -3.51 -14.53
C ILE A 14 11.96 -4.98 -14.42
N LYS A 15 12.12 -5.74 -15.51
CA LYS A 15 11.84 -7.19 -15.55
C LYS A 15 12.72 -7.95 -14.57
N LYS A 16 14.03 -7.69 -14.58
CA LYS A 16 15.00 -8.34 -13.67
C LYS A 16 14.64 -8.10 -12.20
N VAL A 17 14.31 -6.86 -11.85
CA VAL A 17 13.92 -6.50 -10.47
C VAL A 17 12.58 -7.13 -10.10
N ALA A 18 11.60 -7.15 -11.00
CA ALA A 18 10.28 -7.73 -10.73
C ALA A 18 10.35 -9.24 -10.51
N VAL A 19 11.03 -9.97 -11.41
CA VAL A 19 11.12 -11.44 -11.35
C VAL A 19 12.07 -11.91 -10.25
N GLY A 20 13.15 -11.17 -9.99
CA GLY A 20 14.11 -11.48 -8.94
C GLY A 20 13.66 -10.92 -7.58
N TYR A 21 14.04 -9.70 -7.33
CA TYR A 21 13.91 -9.07 -5.99
C TYR A 21 12.47 -9.01 -5.45
N PHE A 22 11.51 -8.49 -6.24
CA PHE A 22 10.14 -8.36 -5.74
C PHE A 22 9.46 -9.70 -5.50
N LYS A 23 9.63 -10.65 -6.40
CA LYS A 23 9.06 -11.99 -6.25
C LYS A 23 9.56 -12.67 -4.99
N GLU A 24 10.87 -12.68 -4.78
CA GLU A 24 11.47 -13.31 -3.59
C GLU A 24 11.11 -12.54 -2.30
N GLY A 25 11.06 -11.20 -2.37
CA GLY A 25 10.60 -10.38 -1.25
C GLY A 25 9.15 -10.67 -0.83
N MET A 26 8.24 -10.83 -1.80
CA MET A 26 6.84 -11.20 -1.52
C MET A 26 6.74 -12.59 -0.89
N LYS A 27 7.52 -13.57 -1.37
CA LYS A 27 7.56 -14.91 -0.79
C LYS A 27 8.08 -14.90 0.66
N ALA A 28 9.17 -14.15 0.90
CA ALA A 28 9.73 -13.99 2.24
C ALA A 28 8.73 -13.34 3.20
N SER A 29 8.09 -12.24 2.78
CA SER A 29 7.07 -11.56 3.57
C SER A 29 5.88 -12.46 3.92
N LEU A 30 5.43 -13.28 2.94
CA LEU A 30 4.33 -14.22 3.19
C LEU A 30 4.72 -15.30 4.21
N LYS A 31 5.96 -15.82 4.14
CA LYS A 31 6.49 -16.75 5.15
C LYS A 31 6.51 -16.15 6.55
N CYS A 32 6.92 -14.88 6.69
CA CYS A 32 6.99 -14.19 7.97
C CYS A 32 5.63 -14.12 8.68
N VAL A 33 4.53 -14.12 7.95
CA VAL A 33 3.18 -14.11 8.51
C VAL A 33 2.52 -15.51 8.53
N GLY A 34 3.31 -16.58 8.33
CA GLY A 34 2.82 -17.96 8.38
C GLY A 34 2.08 -18.43 7.12
N GLY A 35 2.16 -17.67 6.03
CA GLY A 35 1.55 -18.04 4.75
C GLY A 35 2.42 -19.03 3.94
N ASN A 36 1.79 -19.72 3.00
CA ASN A 36 2.48 -20.64 2.10
C ASN A 36 2.81 -19.96 0.76
N PRO A 37 4.09 -19.65 0.47
CA PRO A 37 4.49 -19.00 -0.78
C PRO A 37 4.31 -19.87 -2.03
N ASP A 38 4.21 -21.20 -1.91
CA ASP A 38 4.01 -22.08 -3.06
C ASP A 38 2.59 -21.96 -3.64
N LYS A 39 1.66 -21.38 -2.87
CA LYS A 39 0.31 -21.05 -3.34
C LYS A 39 0.22 -19.72 -4.08
N LEU A 40 1.30 -18.92 -4.11
CA LEU A 40 1.33 -17.65 -4.84
C LEU A 40 1.53 -17.90 -6.34
N LYS A 41 0.60 -17.41 -7.14
CA LYS A 41 0.76 -17.29 -8.58
C LYS A 41 1.28 -15.90 -8.92
N PHE A 42 2.48 -15.81 -9.49
CA PHE A 42 3.02 -14.57 -10.01
C PHE A 42 2.71 -14.44 -11.49
N VAL A 43 2.08 -13.34 -11.88
CA VAL A 43 1.72 -13.03 -13.25
C VAL A 43 2.40 -11.72 -13.64
N LEU A 44 3.20 -11.72 -14.71
CA LEU A 44 3.77 -10.49 -15.24
C LEU A 44 2.71 -9.78 -16.10
N GLY A 45 2.65 -8.45 -16.02
CA GLY A 45 1.74 -7.70 -16.88
C GLY A 45 1.99 -7.97 -18.37
N SER A 46 3.27 -8.12 -18.79
CA SER A 46 3.60 -8.48 -20.16
C SER A 46 2.96 -9.79 -20.62
N ASP A 47 2.78 -10.75 -19.73
CA ASP A 47 2.17 -12.04 -20.06
C ASP A 47 0.65 -11.93 -20.27
N LEU A 48 0.05 -10.85 -19.74
CA LEU A 48 -1.38 -10.58 -19.90
C LEU A 48 -1.70 -9.89 -21.23
N TYR A 49 -0.89 -8.91 -21.63
CA TYR A 49 -1.22 -8.03 -22.77
C TYR A 49 -0.40 -8.31 -24.03
N HIS A 50 0.68 -9.12 -23.97
CA HIS A 50 1.48 -9.44 -25.16
C HIS A 50 0.77 -10.49 -26.01
N ASN A 51 0.61 -10.22 -27.32
CA ASN A 51 -0.10 -11.08 -28.26
C ASN A 51 -1.50 -11.51 -27.77
N ASN A 52 -2.22 -10.61 -27.12
CA ASN A 52 -3.52 -10.89 -26.54
C ASN A 52 -4.52 -9.79 -26.92
N ASP A 53 -5.23 -9.99 -28.03
CA ASP A 53 -6.17 -9.04 -28.57
C ASP A 53 -7.33 -8.76 -27.61
N ILE A 54 -7.84 -9.81 -26.95
CA ILE A 54 -8.93 -9.66 -25.98
C ILE A 54 -8.56 -8.77 -24.79
N TYR A 55 -7.27 -8.72 -24.43
CA TYR A 55 -6.81 -7.78 -23.41
C TYR A 55 -7.03 -6.33 -23.86
N TRP A 56 -6.62 -6.00 -25.06
CA TRP A 56 -6.71 -4.65 -25.60
C TRP A 56 -8.15 -4.25 -25.92
N GLU A 57 -8.97 -5.19 -26.42
CA GLU A 57 -10.41 -5.00 -26.57
C GLU A 57 -11.08 -4.68 -25.22
N THR A 58 -10.70 -5.39 -24.16
CA THR A 58 -11.18 -5.12 -22.80
C THR A 58 -10.73 -3.75 -22.30
N VAL A 59 -9.47 -3.33 -22.55
CA VAL A 59 -8.98 -1.99 -22.18
C VAL A 59 -9.78 -0.91 -22.89
N ILE A 60 -10.04 -1.06 -24.19
CA ILE A 60 -10.83 -0.11 -24.98
C ILE A 60 -12.28 -0.06 -24.50
N ASP A 61 -12.87 -1.21 -24.20
CA ASP A 61 -14.24 -1.28 -23.67
C ASP A 61 -14.36 -0.57 -22.31
N ILE A 62 -13.38 -0.76 -21.43
CA ILE A 62 -13.29 0.01 -20.18
C ILE A 62 -13.22 1.51 -20.48
N CYS A 63 -12.36 1.93 -21.42
CA CYS A 63 -12.21 3.34 -21.79
C CYS A 63 -13.52 3.96 -22.33
N LYS A 64 -14.33 3.20 -23.07
CA LYS A 64 -15.66 3.62 -23.53
C LYS A 64 -16.65 3.85 -22.38
N ASN A 65 -16.47 3.18 -21.27
CA ASN A 65 -17.37 3.20 -20.10
C ASN A 65 -16.92 4.15 -18.99
N ILE A 66 -15.84 4.91 -19.18
CA ILE A 66 -15.32 5.92 -18.23
C ILE A 66 -15.07 7.24 -18.94
N ASN A 67 -15.17 8.34 -18.22
CA ASN A 67 -14.86 9.67 -18.77
C ASN A 67 -13.42 10.10 -18.43
N LEU A 68 -12.89 11.05 -19.22
CA LEU A 68 -11.53 11.56 -19.08
C LEU A 68 -11.24 12.09 -17.67
N SER A 69 -12.15 12.87 -17.09
CA SER A 69 -11.98 13.43 -15.74
C SER A 69 -11.82 12.35 -14.68
N ARG A 70 -12.49 11.20 -14.84
CA ARG A 70 -12.34 10.06 -13.92
C ARG A 70 -10.98 9.38 -14.08
N VAL A 71 -10.51 9.22 -15.31
CA VAL A 71 -9.17 8.68 -15.57
C VAL A 71 -8.11 9.59 -14.97
N GLN A 72 -8.19 10.91 -15.21
CA GLN A 72 -7.27 11.90 -14.68
C GLN A 72 -7.18 11.81 -13.13
N ARG A 73 -8.33 11.79 -12.43
CA ARG A 73 -8.33 11.62 -10.97
C ARG A 73 -7.77 10.28 -10.48
N SER A 74 -7.75 9.25 -11.33
CA SER A 74 -7.21 7.94 -10.98
C SER A 74 -5.70 7.80 -11.19
N ILE A 75 -5.04 8.75 -11.84
CA ILE A 75 -3.57 8.73 -12.04
C ILE A 75 -2.81 8.66 -10.72
N THR A 76 -3.39 9.15 -9.64
CA THR A 76 -2.79 9.08 -8.29
C THR A 76 -2.47 7.65 -7.81
N ILE A 77 -3.07 6.62 -8.42
CA ILE A 77 -2.70 5.21 -8.17
C ILE A 77 -1.24 4.90 -8.55
N MET A 78 -0.67 5.65 -9.46
CA MET A 78 0.75 5.56 -9.82
C MET A 78 1.69 6.26 -8.81
N GLY A 79 1.14 6.88 -7.76
CA GLY A 79 1.90 7.65 -6.78
C GLY A 79 2.34 9.03 -7.28
N ARG A 80 1.66 9.58 -8.26
CA ARG A 80 1.85 10.94 -8.78
C ARG A 80 0.69 11.85 -8.36
N LYS A 81 0.94 13.17 -8.30
CA LYS A 81 -0.11 14.17 -8.08
C LYS A 81 -0.96 14.32 -9.35
N GLU A 82 -2.20 14.79 -9.19
CA GLU A 82 -3.11 15.07 -10.31
C GLU A 82 -2.67 16.29 -11.15
N GLU A 83 -1.77 17.12 -10.62
CA GLU A 83 -1.28 18.35 -11.23
C GLU A 83 -0.01 18.10 -12.06
N GLY A 84 0.10 18.81 -13.17
CA GLY A 84 1.26 18.81 -14.06
C GLY A 84 0.97 18.28 -15.46
N ASN A 85 1.98 18.34 -16.32
CA ASN A 85 1.90 17.83 -17.68
C ASN A 85 1.92 16.31 -17.66
N VAL A 86 0.77 15.68 -17.90
CA VAL A 86 0.58 14.22 -17.89
C VAL A 86 0.59 13.73 -19.32
N ASP A 87 1.56 12.91 -19.69
CA ASP A 87 1.57 12.27 -21.00
C ASP A 87 0.39 11.29 -21.17
N PHE A 88 -0.03 11.10 -22.42
CA PHE A 88 -1.20 10.29 -22.75
C PHE A 88 -1.05 8.81 -22.29
N ALA A 89 0.17 8.27 -22.29
CA ALA A 89 0.43 6.90 -21.85
C ALA A 89 0.02 6.69 -20.38
N LYS A 90 0.19 7.70 -19.53
CA LYS A 90 -0.24 7.63 -18.12
C LYS A 90 -1.75 7.57 -17.95
N LEU A 91 -2.52 8.09 -18.92
CA LEU A 91 -3.98 7.96 -18.92
C LEU A 91 -4.46 6.55 -19.26
N ILE A 92 -3.66 5.76 -19.99
CA ILE A 92 -3.99 4.38 -20.33
C ILE A 92 -3.74 3.42 -19.14
N TYR A 93 -2.84 3.77 -18.22
CA TYR A 93 -2.47 2.90 -17.10
C TYR A 93 -3.65 2.50 -16.21
N PRO A 94 -4.54 3.40 -15.74
CA PRO A 94 -5.69 3.00 -14.93
C PRO A 94 -6.64 2.03 -15.63
N PRO A 95 -7.04 2.22 -16.91
CA PRO A 95 -7.80 1.21 -17.64
C PRO A 95 -7.11 -0.13 -17.77
N MET A 96 -5.78 -0.18 -18.00
CA MET A 96 -5.02 -1.43 -18.02
C MET A 96 -5.06 -2.15 -16.68
N GLN A 97 -4.89 -1.43 -15.57
CA GLN A 97 -4.99 -2.03 -14.23
C GLN A 97 -6.39 -2.57 -13.94
N VAL A 98 -7.42 -1.95 -14.48
CA VAL A 98 -8.80 -2.46 -14.41
C VAL A 98 -8.96 -3.72 -15.27
N ALA A 99 -8.42 -3.73 -16.49
CA ALA A 99 -8.45 -4.89 -17.38
C ALA A 99 -7.76 -6.12 -16.77
N ASP A 100 -6.68 -5.93 -16.01
CA ASP A 100 -5.98 -7.01 -15.30
C ASP A 100 -6.93 -7.83 -14.39
N ILE A 101 -7.95 -7.19 -13.80
CA ILE A 101 -8.94 -7.85 -12.94
C ILE A 101 -9.85 -8.76 -13.78
N PHE A 102 -10.32 -8.28 -14.91
CA PHE A 102 -11.28 -9.00 -15.75
C PHE A 102 -10.62 -10.12 -16.54
N ILE A 103 -9.46 -9.86 -17.14
CA ILE A 103 -8.68 -10.84 -17.91
C ILE A 103 -8.25 -12.02 -17.06
N GLN A 104 -7.97 -11.80 -15.78
CA GLN A 104 -7.61 -12.86 -14.84
C GLN A 104 -8.82 -13.46 -14.11
N HIS A 105 -10.02 -13.05 -14.44
CA HIS A 105 -11.28 -13.47 -13.78
C HIS A 105 -11.23 -13.34 -12.25
N ILE A 106 -10.70 -12.21 -11.75
CA ILE A 106 -10.54 -11.93 -10.32
C ILE A 106 -11.88 -11.54 -9.69
N ASN A 107 -12.43 -12.40 -8.84
CA ASN A 107 -13.66 -12.12 -8.11
C ASN A 107 -13.44 -11.23 -6.89
N LEU A 108 -12.25 -11.34 -6.23
CA LEU A 108 -11.85 -10.55 -5.08
C LEU A 108 -10.50 -9.88 -5.38
N ALA A 109 -10.54 -8.58 -5.59
CA ALA A 109 -9.35 -7.75 -5.82
C ALA A 109 -8.90 -7.11 -4.50
N HIS A 110 -7.65 -7.39 -4.08
CA HIS A 110 -7.07 -6.84 -2.86
C HIS A 110 -5.89 -5.92 -3.19
N ALA A 111 -5.87 -4.73 -2.58
CA ALA A 111 -4.76 -3.78 -2.76
C ALA A 111 -4.66 -2.80 -1.59
N GLY A 112 -3.61 -1.96 -1.58
CA GLY A 112 -3.53 -0.81 -0.70
C GLY A 112 -4.62 0.23 -1.00
N MET A 113 -4.97 1.04 -0.02
CA MET A 113 -5.97 2.12 -0.17
C MET A 113 -5.62 3.09 -1.29
N ASP A 114 -4.35 3.24 -1.65
CA ASP A 114 -3.88 4.07 -2.76
C ASP A 114 -4.30 3.54 -4.14
N GLN A 115 -4.63 2.25 -4.25
CA GLN A 115 -5.13 1.61 -5.48
C GLN A 115 -6.67 1.62 -5.60
N ARG A 116 -7.37 2.14 -4.59
CA ARG A 116 -8.83 2.10 -4.51
C ARG A 116 -9.52 2.71 -5.73
N LYS A 117 -8.98 3.78 -6.31
CA LYS A 117 -9.59 4.48 -7.45
C LYS A 117 -9.74 3.54 -8.67
N ALA A 118 -8.73 2.71 -8.97
CA ALA A 118 -8.82 1.74 -10.06
C ALA A 118 -9.85 0.64 -9.75
N GLN A 119 -9.86 0.12 -8.52
CA GLN A 119 -10.82 -0.94 -8.15
C GLN A 119 -12.27 -0.45 -8.12
N VAL A 120 -12.51 0.83 -7.77
CA VAL A 120 -13.85 1.44 -7.89
C VAL A 120 -14.27 1.57 -9.35
N ILE A 121 -13.33 1.90 -10.26
CA ILE A 121 -13.61 1.88 -11.70
C ILE A 121 -14.02 0.47 -12.12
N ALA A 122 -13.29 -0.57 -11.70
CA ALA A 122 -13.65 -1.96 -12.03
C ALA A 122 -15.07 -2.33 -11.61
N ILE A 123 -15.49 -1.93 -10.40
CA ILE A 123 -16.86 -2.17 -9.90
C ILE A 123 -17.91 -1.45 -10.78
N ASP A 124 -17.63 -0.21 -11.19
CA ASP A 124 -18.60 0.62 -11.93
C ASP A 124 -18.73 0.21 -13.40
N VAL A 125 -17.64 -0.28 -14.02
CA VAL A 125 -17.68 -0.72 -15.42
C VAL A 125 -18.15 -2.16 -15.57
N ALA A 126 -18.01 -3.00 -14.54
CA ALA A 126 -18.32 -4.44 -14.59
C ALA A 126 -19.67 -4.75 -15.27
N PRO A 127 -20.80 -4.07 -14.94
CA PRO A 127 -22.09 -4.39 -15.56
C PRO A 127 -22.23 -3.89 -17.02
N LYS A 128 -21.22 -3.22 -17.56
CA LYS A 128 -21.27 -2.59 -18.89
C LYS A 128 -20.29 -3.22 -19.87
N LEU A 129 -19.42 -4.11 -19.39
CA LEU A 129 -18.39 -4.72 -20.23
C LEU A 129 -18.99 -5.71 -21.22
N SER A 130 -18.60 -5.58 -22.46
CA SER A 130 -18.89 -6.54 -23.53
C SER A 130 -17.80 -7.58 -23.68
N PHE A 131 -16.55 -7.21 -23.36
CA PHE A 131 -15.38 -8.09 -23.41
C PHE A 131 -14.98 -8.54 -22.01
N CYS A 132 -14.68 -9.83 -21.86
CA CYS A 132 -14.20 -10.46 -20.62
C CYS A 132 -15.00 -10.11 -19.34
N PRO A 133 -16.34 -10.11 -19.33
CA PRO A 133 -17.10 -9.84 -18.12
C PRO A 133 -16.86 -10.93 -17.06
N LEU A 134 -16.93 -10.56 -15.79
CA LEU A 134 -17.00 -11.55 -14.71
C LEU A 134 -18.39 -12.14 -14.69
N LEU A 135 -18.47 -13.48 -14.67
CA LEU A 135 -19.74 -14.21 -14.63
C LEU A 135 -19.86 -15.06 -13.38
N ASN A 136 -21.06 -15.15 -12.83
CA ASN A 136 -21.38 -16.12 -11.78
C ASN A 136 -21.65 -17.51 -12.38
N LYS A 137 -21.94 -18.49 -11.54
CA LYS A 137 -22.24 -19.87 -11.96
C LYS A 137 -23.47 -20.00 -12.85
N LYS A 138 -24.34 -18.99 -12.90
CA LYS A 138 -25.53 -18.93 -13.74
C LYS A 138 -25.31 -18.20 -15.07
N GLY A 139 -24.09 -17.73 -15.33
CA GLY A 139 -23.74 -16.94 -16.52
C GLY A 139 -24.15 -15.47 -16.42
N GLU A 140 -24.57 -14.97 -15.25
CA GLU A 140 -24.94 -13.58 -15.06
C GLU A 140 -23.70 -12.73 -14.75
N GLN A 141 -23.65 -11.53 -15.29
CA GLN A 141 -22.58 -10.57 -15.06
C GLN A 141 -22.53 -10.12 -13.60
N ILE A 142 -21.36 -10.18 -12.98
CA ILE A 142 -21.14 -9.79 -11.60
C ILE A 142 -20.06 -8.74 -11.47
N LYS A 143 -20.06 -8.03 -10.34
CA LYS A 143 -19.02 -7.06 -9.98
C LYS A 143 -17.93 -7.75 -9.15
N PRO A 144 -16.67 -7.36 -9.33
CA PRO A 144 -15.61 -7.79 -8.41
C PRO A 144 -15.81 -7.18 -7.03
N ILE A 145 -15.39 -7.93 -6.00
CA ILE A 145 -15.30 -7.41 -4.63
C ILE A 145 -13.93 -6.74 -4.48
N ALA A 146 -13.91 -5.52 -3.98
CA ALA A 146 -12.67 -4.79 -3.72
C ALA A 146 -12.40 -4.69 -2.22
N VAL A 147 -11.26 -5.20 -1.78
CA VAL A 147 -10.79 -5.15 -0.40
C VAL A 147 -9.51 -4.30 -0.32
N HIS A 148 -9.49 -3.34 0.58
CA HIS A 148 -8.38 -2.42 0.73
C HIS A 148 -7.78 -2.51 2.12
N HIS A 149 -6.44 -2.61 2.20
CA HIS A 149 -5.74 -2.45 3.45
C HIS A 149 -5.22 -1.01 3.60
N LYS A 150 -5.09 -0.60 4.85
CA LYS A 150 -4.50 0.68 5.23
C LYS A 150 -3.03 0.76 4.78
N LEU A 151 -2.59 1.95 4.41
CA LEU A 151 -1.17 2.24 4.18
C LEU A 151 -0.48 2.53 5.51
N ILE A 152 0.74 2.05 5.66
CA ILE A 152 1.57 2.26 6.85
C ILE A 152 2.30 3.59 6.70
N LEU A 153 2.37 4.36 7.79
CA LEU A 153 3.15 5.60 7.83
C LEU A 153 4.66 5.31 7.68
N GLY A 154 5.33 6.14 6.89
CA GLY A 154 6.79 6.22 6.91
C GLY A 154 7.28 6.88 8.20
N LEU A 155 8.50 6.55 8.63
CA LEU A 155 9.07 6.95 9.92
C LEU A 155 9.41 8.45 10.04
N GLY A 156 9.26 9.22 8.94
CA GLY A 156 9.60 10.64 8.90
C GLY A 156 8.57 11.54 9.58
N LYS A 157 9.03 12.75 9.94
CA LYS A 157 8.16 13.82 10.41
C LYS A 157 7.26 14.31 9.26
N PRO A 158 5.97 14.61 9.53
CA PRO A 158 5.11 15.30 8.57
C PRO A 158 5.73 16.62 8.09
N PRO A 159 5.55 17.00 6.80
CA PRO A 159 6.10 18.24 6.25
C PRO A 159 5.51 19.48 6.92
N GLU A 160 4.25 19.40 7.38
CA GLU A 160 3.60 20.44 8.18
C GLU A 160 3.28 19.88 9.56
N TRP A 161 3.68 20.62 10.58
CA TRP A 161 3.42 20.27 11.98
C TRP A 161 3.16 21.52 12.82
N PRO A 162 2.11 21.60 13.62
CA PRO A 162 1.03 20.62 13.78
C PRO A 162 0.16 20.48 12.53
N ILE A 163 -0.44 19.30 12.38
CA ILE A 163 -1.23 18.95 11.20
C ILE A 163 -2.57 19.70 11.22
N LYS A 164 -2.85 20.43 10.15
CA LYS A 164 -4.17 21.02 9.90
C LYS A 164 -5.12 19.95 9.36
N LYS A 165 -6.39 19.97 9.79
CA LYS A 165 -7.40 18.96 9.41
C LYS A 165 -7.82 19.02 7.94
N GLU A 166 -7.40 20.03 7.20
CA GLU A 166 -7.67 20.18 5.77
C GLU A 166 -6.74 19.25 4.97
N ASN A 167 -7.27 18.48 4.04
CA ASN A 167 -6.52 17.55 3.15
C ASN A 167 -5.85 16.33 3.81
N LEU A 168 -6.47 15.74 4.84
CA LEU A 168 -5.95 14.56 5.52
C LEU A 168 -5.60 13.39 4.57
N GLN A 169 -6.37 13.20 3.48
CA GLN A 169 -6.12 12.10 2.54
C GLN A 169 -4.86 12.31 1.70
N GLU A 170 -4.59 13.54 1.26
CA GLU A 170 -3.35 13.88 0.55
C GLU A 170 -2.15 13.75 1.47
N LEU A 171 -2.31 14.19 2.72
CA LEU A 171 -1.27 14.07 3.73
C LEU A 171 -0.93 12.60 4.00
N TRP A 172 -1.91 11.72 4.17
CA TRP A 172 -1.69 10.27 4.31
C TRP A 172 -0.91 9.70 3.12
N ASN A 173 -1.26 10.08 1.89
CA ASN A 173 -0.56 9.65 0.69
C ASN A 173 0.90 10.14 0.63
N SER A 174 1.18 11.32 1.17
CA SER A 174 2.53 11.89 1.21
C SER A 174 3.41 11.28 2.31
N LEU A 175 2.78 10.79 3.38
CA LEU A 175 3.43 10.25 4.58
C LEU A 175 3.54 8.73 4.59
N LYS A 176 2.88 8.04 3.64
CA LYS A 176 3.03 6.59 3.53
C LYS A 176 4.48 6.18 3.37
N MET A 177 4.83 5.02 3.90
CA MET A 177 6.16 4.44 3.70
C MET A 177 6.49 4.37 2.20
N SER A 178 7.64 4.91 1.83
CA SER A 178 8.06 5.00 0.43
C SER A 178 9.56 4.76 0.27
N LYS A 179 9.91 3.88 -0.66
CA LYS A 179 11.31 3.59 -1.02
C LYS A 179 12.10 4.79 -1.54
N SER A 180 11.43 5.86 -1.98
CA SER A 180 12.08 7.10 -2.41
C SER A 180 12.64 7.93 -1.23
N LYS A 181 12.30 7.57 0.01
CA LYS A 181 12.84 8.15 1.24
C LYS A 181 13.41 7.04 2.13
N PRO A 182 14.61 6.49 1.81
CA PRO A 182 15.13 5.26 2.42
C PRO A 182 15.23 5.31 3.95
N ASP A 183 15.61 6.46 4.52
CA ASP A 183 15.72 6.62 5.98
C ASP A 183 14.38 6.59 6.71
N THR A 184 13.27 6.78 6.00
CA THR A 184 11.93 6.73 6.55
C THR A 184 11.19 5.44 6.21
N CYS A 185 11.89 4.48 5.60
CA CYS A 185 11.33 3.22 5.12
C CYS A 185 12.17 2.05 5.64
N VAL A 186 11.54 1.07 6.27
CA VAL A 186 12.21 -0.19 6.60
C VAL A 186 12.04 -1.15 5.43
N PHE A 187 13.16 -1.64 4.93
CA PHE A 187 13.19 -2.61 3.83
C PHE A 187 13.28 -4.03 4.41
N ILE A 188 12.76 -5.00 3.68
CA ILE A 188 12.82 -6.43 4.08
C ILE A 188 14.25 -6.99 4.13
N HIS A 189 15.23 -6.28 3.56
CA HIS A 189 16.65 -6.63 3.57
C HIS A 189 17.48 -5.76 4.52
N ASP A 190 16.85 -4.83 5.26
CA ASP A 190 17.58 -4.07 6.28
C ASP A 190 18.09 -5.01 7.38
N SER A 191 19.31 -4.79 7.84
CA SER A 191 19.84 -5.50 8.99
C SER A 191 19.12 -5.08 10.29
N PRO A 192 19.18 -5.89 11.37
CA PRO A 192 18.63 -5.50 12.67
C PRO A 192 19.16 -4.14 13.17
N GLU A 193 20.44 -3.85 12.94
CA GLU A 193 21.09 -2.58 13.33
C GLU A 193 20.48 -1.41 12.54
N GLU A 194 20.27 -1.60 11.25
CA GLU A 194 19.67 -0.57 10.37
C GLU A 194 18.21 -0.33 10.75
N ILE A 195 17.44 -1.37 11.02
CA ILE A 195 16.06 -1.25 11.53
C ILE A 195 16.04 -0.46 12.83
N LYS A 196 16.89 -0.83 13.79
CA LYS A 196 17.02 -0.13 15.07
C LYS A 196 17.40 1.34 14.91
N ARG A 197 18.35 1.65 14.01
CA ARG A 197 18.74 3.02 13.66
C ARG A 197 17.55 3.82 13.14
N LYS A 198 16.79 3.27 12.20
CA LYS A 198 15.63 3.92 11.57
C LYS A 198 14.51 4.16 12.58
N ILE A 199 14.18 3.18 13.41
CA ILE A 199 13.14 3.30 14.45
C ILE A 199 13.56 4.32 15.51
N SER A 200 14.81 4.31 15.96
CA SER A 200 15.31 5.28 16.94
C SER A 200 15.17 6.73 16.44
N LYS A 201 15.40 6.97 15.15
CA LYS A 201 15.25 8.28 14.49
C LYS A 201 13.83 8.62 14.07
N ALA A 202 12.89 7.68 14.15
CA ALA A 202 11.51 7.88 13.72
C ALA A 202 10.84 9.04 14.44
N PHE A 203 9.96 9.73 13.74
CA PHE A 203 9.11 10.75 14.36
C PHE A 203 8.15 10.10 15.36
N CYS A 204 8.15 10.59 16.59
CA CYS A 204 7.25 10.16 17.64
C CYS A 204 7.14 11.29 18.66
N SER A 205 6.19 12.21 18.46
CA SER A 205 5.98 13.33 19.36
C SER A 205 5.23 12.88 20.61
N GLU A 206 5.65 13.35 21.78
CA GLU A 206 5.04 13.01 23.05
C GLU A 206 3.56 13.43 23.11
N GLY A 207 2.70 12.55 23.62
CA GLY A 207 1.26 12.77 23.73
C GLY A 207 0.50 12.87 22.40
N GLU A 208 1.19 12.83 21.26
CA GLU A 208 0.55 12.95 19.95
C GLU A 208 0.20 11.57 19.39
N ILE A 209 -1.07 11.32 19.17
CA ILE A 209 -1.58 10.06 18.64
C ILE A 209 -1.89 10.11 17.14
N GLY A 210 -2.11 11.31 16.59
CA GLY A 210 -2.37 11.51 15.16
C GLY A 210 -1.07 11.53 14.34
N PHE A 211 -1.01 10.81 13.23
CA PHE A 211 0.17 10.76 12.35
C PHE A 211 1.49 10.39 13.06
N ASN A 212 1.40 9.60 14.11
CA ASN A 212 2.55 9.07 14.83
C ASN A 212 2.92 7.69 14.22
N PRO A 213 4.03 7.59 13.48
CA PRO A 213 4.40 6.35 12.79
C PRO A 213 4.65 5.18 13.75
N ILE A 214 5.18 5.42 14.94
CA ILE A 214 5.45 4.33 15.89
C ILE A 214 4.14 3.75 16.44
N LEU A 215 3.19 4.60 16.82
CA LEU A 215 1.85 4.14 17.21
C LEU A 215 1.12 3.47 16.04
N ASP A 216 1.25 4.01 14.82
CA ASP A 216 0.66 3.41 13.62
C ASP A 216 1.20 1.99 13.37
N TRP A 217 2.49 1.78 13.57
CA TRP A 217 3.12 0.46 13.45
C TRP A 217 2.71 -0.48 14.59
N CYS A 218 2.62 0.02 15.82
CA CYS A 218 2.07 -0.77 16.91
C CYS A 218 0.67 -1.28 16.57
N LYS A 219 -0.21 -0.40 16.10
CA LYS A 219 -1.60 -0.74 15.72
C LYS A 219 -1.68 -1.71 14.57
N SER A 220 -0.88 -1.49 13.53
CA SER A 220 -1.05 -2.16 12.23
C SER A 220 -0.19 -3.42 12.08
N LEU A 221 0.93 -3.52 12.79
CA LEU A 221 1.89 -4.64 12.68
C LEU A 221 2.01 -5.41 13.98
N ILE A 222 2.30 -4.73 15.12
CA ILE A 222 2.68 -5.41 16.35
C ILE A 222 1.48 -6.11 17.00
N PHE A 223 0.43 -5.37 17.35
CA PHE A 223 -0.72 -5.94 18.04
C PHE A 223 -1.48 -7.01 17.23
N PRO A 224 -1.66 -6.92 15.90
CA PRO A 224 -2.27 -7.98 15.13
C PRO A 224 -1.48 -9.30 15.15
N ILE A 225 -0.15 -9.23 15.22
CA ILE A 225 0.74 -10.41 15.15
C ILE A 225 1.07 -10.93 16.56
N GLN A 226 1.61 -10.05 17.42
CA GLN A 226 2.12 -10.43 18.74
C GLN A 226 1.07 -10.36 19.85
N LYS A 227 -0.04 -9.63 19.62
CA LYS A 227 -1.13 -9.41 20.59
C LYS A 227 -0.71 -8.71 21.88
N GLN A 228 0.56 -8.41 22.06
CA GLN A 228 1.13 -7.81 23.25
C GLN A 228 2.34 -6.95 22.88
N LEU A 229 2.55 -5.87 23.64
CA LEU A 229 3.76 -5.04 23.60
C LEU A 229 4.31 -4.88 25.02
N ASN A 230 5.61 -5.16 25.21
CA ASN A 230 6.30 -5.05 26.49
C ASN A 230 7.26 -3.87 26.47
N LEU A 231 7.06 -2.90 27.37
CA LEU A 231 8.00 -1.83 27.64
C LEU A 231 8.95 -2.28 28.75
N ILE A 232 10.25 -2.24 28.47
CA ILE A 232 11.30 -2.51 29.47
C ILE A 232 11.88 -1.17 29.90
N ARG A 233 11.72 -0.81 31.20
CA ARG A 233 12.11 0.47 31.75
C ARG A 233 12.69 0.32 33.14
N GLU A 234 13.61 1.22 33.49
CA GLU A 234 14.10 1.31 34.86
C GLU A 234 12.96 1.76 35.82
N GLU A 235 13.07 1.35 37.10
CA GLU A 235 12.08 1.68 38.15
C GLU A 235 11.82 3.19 38.27
N LYS A 236 12.88 4.03 38.13
CA LYS A 236 12.75 5.51 38.17
C LYS A 236 11.85 6.09 37.06
N PHE A 237 11.61 5.34 35.99
CA PHE A 237 10.71 5.69 34.88
C PHE A 237 9.37 4.93 34.93
N GLY A 238 9.05 4.31 36.06
CA GLY A 238 7.82 3.58 36.31
C GLY A 238 7.87 2.08 36.03
N GLY A 239 9.08 1.52 35.86
CA GLY A 239 9.31 0.09 35.71
C GLY A 239 8.72 -0.53 34.43
N ASN A 240 8.85 -1.85 34.32
CA ASN A 240 8.35 -2.61 33.19
C ASN A 240 6.82 -2.57 33.07
N LYS A 241 6.32 -2.54 31.84
CA LYS A 241 4.88 -2.49 31.59
C LYS A 241 4.49 -3.25 30.34
N SER A 242 3.36 -3.98 30.41
CA SER A 242 2.84 -4.76 29.30
C SER A 242 1.48 -4.23 28.86
N TYR A 243 1.26 -4.17 27.55
CA TYR A 243 0.01 -3.78 26.93
C TYR A 243 -0.53 -4.92 26.08
N ASN A 244 -1.75 -5.37 26.38
CA ASN A 244 -2.46 -6.42 25.65
C ASN A 244 -3.47 -5.86 24.63
N SER A 245 -3.59 -4.53 24.54
CA SER A 245 -4.39 -3.86 23.52
C SER A 245 -3.79 -2.53 23.11
N TYR A 246 -3.95 -2.19 21.85
CA TYR A 246 -3.51 -0.92 21.28
C TYR A 246 -4.20 0.28 21.95
N GLU A 247 -5.50 0.18 22.21
CA GLU A 247 -6.32 1.26 22.79
C GLU A 247 -5.80 1.69 24.15
N LYS A 248 -5.34 0.72 24.97
CA LYS A 248 -4.73 1.01 26.27
C LYS A 248 -3.39 1.73 26.11
N LEU A 249 -2.54 1.25 25.18
CA LEU A 249 -1.27 1.89 24.85
C LEU A 249 -1.49 3.34 24.38
N GLU A 250 -2.37 3.54 23.39
CA GLU A 250 -2.69 4.85 22.81
C GLU A 250 -3.18 5.84 23.87
N LYS A 251 -4.13 5.40 24.74
CA LYS A 251 -4.66 6.22 25.83
C LYS A 251 -3.59 6.66 26.83
N GLU A 252 -2.66 5.75 27.15
CA GLU A 252 -1.60 6.07 28.12
C GLU A 252 -0.49 6.91 27.47
N PHE A 253 -0.20 6.70 26.18
CA PHE A 253 0.71 7.55 25.42
C PHE A 253 0.18 8.98 25.32
N TYR A 254 -1.12 9.16 25.00
CA TYR A 254 -1.78 10.46 24.97
C TYR A 254 -1.69 11.19 26.31
N LYS A 255 -1.75 10.47 27.44
CA LYS A 255 -1.63 11.02 28.80
C LYS A 255 -0.19 11.28 29.24
N GLY A 256 0.81 11.08 28.38
CA GLY A 256 2.23 11.23 28.71
C GLY A 256 2.80 10.16 29.67
N LYS A 257 2.07 9.04 29.85
CA LYS A 257 2.54 7.93 30.72
C LYS A 257 3.50 6.96 30.03
N VAL A 258 3.71 7.12 28.74
CA VAL A 258 4.65 6.36 27.93
C VAL A 258 5.52 7.34 27.18
N HIS A 259 6.81 7.33 27.47
CA HIS A 259 7.75 8.18 26.76
C HIS A 259 8.03 7.64 25.34
N PRO A 260 8.19 8.51 24.33
CA PRO A 260 8.48 8.08 22.96
C PRO A 260 9.65 7.12 22.81
N MET A 261 10.73 7.31 23.58
CA MET A 261 11.91 6.45 23.52
C MET A 261 11.64 5.05 24.08
N ASP A 262 10.82 4.94 25.13
CA ASP A 262 10.43 3.62 25.66
C ASP A 262 9.66 2.82 24.63
N LEU A 263 8.75 3.51 23.93
CA LEU A 263 7.96 2.90 22.87
C LEU A 263 8.79 2.48 21.66
N LYS A 264 9.84 3.25 21.30
CA LYS A 264 10.76 2.90 20.20
C LYS A 264 11.71 1.75 20.55
N ASN A 265 11.99 1.55 21.82
CA ASN A 265 12.89 0.51 22.29
C ASN A 265 12.18 -0.84 22.54
N ALA A 266 10.85 -0.82 22.63
CA ALA A 266 10.03 -2.01 22.82
C ALA A 266 9.88 -2.82 21.52
#